data_fdba636c223c6f710bac442be5005f93
#
_entry.id   fdba636c223c6f710bac442be5005f93
#
_cell.length_a   1.000
_cell.length_b   1.000
_cell.length_c   1.000
_cell.angle_alpha   90.00
_cell.angle_beta   90.00
_cell.angle_gamma   90.00
#
_symmetry.space_group_name_H-M   'P 1'
#
loop_
_entity.id
_entity.type
_entity.pdbx_description
1 polymer ?
#
loop_
_entity_poly.entity_id
_entity_poly.type
_entity_poly.pdbx_seq_one_letter_code
_entity_poly.pdbx_strand_id
1 'polypeptide(L)'
;MSVSEHAPDFLLKGALLFQLWYGQLHRPTRDADLLGFGPDDVPTLVGVFRSIASIAGDDGIVFDPGSVTGAPIRKDAGYGGVRIDLRAALDGARLSLQIDIGFRDAVTPAAQSIAYPTLLPDVPAPTLRAYPKATVVAEKLHVVTVLGMTNTRMKDFFDLALLLRDAVPDDTQLQQAVEATFARRQTPLPSNMPIGLSDDFAHDPVKRTQWRAFLNKNRLEPMDLGDVVRTIRARAAQLGFPRR
;
A
#
# COMPACT_ATOMS: atom_id res chain seq x y z
N MET A 1 -13.32 -10.94 6.92
CA MET A 1 -13.03 -10.82 5.45
C MET A 1 -12.72 -12.20 4.85
N SER A 2 -11.64 -12.87 5.22
CA SER A 2 -11.19 -14.14 4.60
C SER A 2 -12.23 -15.27 4.56
N VAL A 3 -13.14 -15.31 5.50
CA VAL A 3 -14.23 -16.30 5.60
C VAL A 3 -15.57 -15.80 5.06
N SER A 4 -15.63 -14.59 4.49
CA SER A 4 -16.84 -14.02 3.91
C SER A 4 -16.97 -14.39 2.43
N GLU A 5 -18.19 -14.37 1.91
CA GLU A 5 -18.46 -14.50 0.48
C GLU A 5 -17.80 -13.39 -0.36
N HIS A 6 -17.48 -12.25 0.25
CA HIS A 6 -16.82 -11.11 -0.37
C HIS A 6 -15.29 -11.23 -0.43
N ALA A 7 -14.69 -12.31 0.09
CA ALA A 7 -13.23 -12.49 0.04
C ALA A 7 -12.63 -12.40 -1.37
N PRO A 8 -13.27 -12.92 -2.44
CA PRO A 8 -12.77 -12.80 -3.80
C PRO A 8 -12.74 -11.36 -4.35
N ASP A 9 -13.55 -10.47 -3.77
CA ASP A 9 -13.72 -9.10 -4.27
C ASP A 9 -12.62 -8.14 -3.81
N PHE A 10 -11.69 -8.61 -2.97
CA PHE A 10 -10.65 -7.74 -2.41
C PHE A 10 -9.27 -8.36 -2.45
N LEU A 11 -8.26 -7.51 -2.68
CA LEU A 11 -6.85 -7.83 -2.50
C LEU A 11 -6.26 -6.97 -1.40
N LEU A 12 -5.49 -7.59 -0.51
CA LEU A 12 -4.69 -6.84 0.45
C LEU A 12 -3.56 -6.10 -0.26
N LYS A 13 -3.40 -4.81 0.05
CA LYS A 13 -2.30 -3.97 -0.42
C LYS A 13 -1.76 -3.08 0.70
N GLY A 14 -0.82 -2.19 0.38
CA GLY A 14 -0.32 -1.22 1.34
C GLY A 14 0.66 -1.77 2.38
N ALA A 15 0.72 -1.10 3.53
CA ALA A 15 1.75 -1.34 4.53
C ALA A 15 1.64 -2.69 5.24
N LEU A 16 0.44 -3.26 5.33
CA LEU A 16 0.24 -4.57 5.96
C LEU A 16 0.95 -5.70 5.22
N LEU A 17 1.26 -5.54 3.93
CA LEU A 17 2.06 -6.51 3.18
C LEU A 17 3.48 -6.68 3.71
N PHE A 18 4.04 -5.66 4.41
CA PHE A 18 5.37 -5.78 5.01
C PHE A 18 5.40 -6.81 6.15
N GLN A 19 4.31 -6.92 6.93
CA GLN A 19 4.17 -7.99 7.92
C GLN A 19 4.27 -9.38 7.27
N LEU A 20 3.64 -9.55 6.11
CA LEU A 20 3.70 -10.80 5.35
C LEU A 20 5.12 -11.11 4.85
N TRP A 21 5.81 -10.11 4.29
CA TRP A 21 7.09 -10.32 3.61
C TRP A 21 8.30 -10.37 4.53
N TYR A 22 8.21 -9.71 5.69
CA TYR A 22 9.35 -9.52 6.61
C TYR A 22 9.07 -10.01 8.03
N GLY A 23 7.86 -10.53 8.30
CA GLY A 23 7.45 -10.95 9.65
C GLY A 23 7.21 -9.79 10.62
N GLN A 24 7.37 -8.54 10.16
CA GLN A 24 7.18 -7.33 10.97
C GLN A 24 6.76 -6.13 10.12
N LEU A 25 6.05 -5.20 10.74
CA LEU A 25 5.79 -3.90 10.14
C LEU A 25 7.04 -3.02 10.29
N HIS A 26 7.62 -2.61 9.16
CA HIS A 26 8.78 -1.71 9.18
C HIS A 26 8.44 -0.26 9.53
N ARG A 27 7.17 0.10 9.50
CA ARG A 27 6.64 1.39 9.97
C ARG A 27 5.20 1.22 10.44
N PRO A 28 4.73 2.07 11.38
CA PRO A 28 3.33 2.06 11.79
C PRO A 28 2.39 2.33 10.60
N THR A 29 1.23 1.67 10.63
CA THR A 29 0.08 2.00 9.79
C THR A 29 -1.18 2.06 10.65
N ARG A 30 -2.17 2.83 10.21
CA ARG A 30 -3.45 2.97 10.91
C ARG A 30 -4.61 2.41 10.11
N ASP A 31 -4.37 2.21 8.83
CA ASP A 31 -5.33 1.82 7.81
C ASP A 31 -4.97 0.47 7.21
N ALA A 32 -5.97 -0.28 6.82
CA ALA A 32 -5.83 -1.40 5.93
C ALA A 32 -6.15 -0.92 4.50
N ASP A 33 -5.22 -1.13 3.58
CA ASP A 33 -5.42 -0.78 2.18
C ASP A 33 -5.88 -2.01 1.41
N LEU A 34 -6.95 -1.88 0.63
CA LEU A 34 -7.48 -2.92 -0.24
C LEU A 34 -7.61 -2.44 -1.69
N LEU A 35 -7.45 -3.34 -2.65
CA LEU A 35 -7.98 -3.16 -3.99
C LEU A 35 -9.31 -3.88 -4.08
N GLY A 36 -10.36 -3.16 -4.45
CA GLY A 36 -11.70 -3.69 -4.67
C GLY A 36 -11.95 -4.02 -6.14
N PHE A 37 -12.79 -5.04 -6.37
CA PHE A 37 -13.34 -5.45 -7.65
C PHE A 37 -14.86 -5.36 -7.59
N GLY A 38 -15.49 -4.91 -8.66
CA GLY A 38 -16.95 -4.72 -8.72
C GLY A 38 -17.39 -3.29 -8.41
N PRO A 39 -18.56 -3.10 -7.79
CA PRO A 39 -19.10 -1.78 -7.48
C PRO A 39 -18.19 -0.94 -6.59
N ASP A 40 -18.04 0.34 -6.93
CA ASP A 40 -17.17 1.28 -6.25
C ASP A 40 -17.94 2.43 -5.54
N ASP A 41 -19.24 2.26 -5.38
CA ASP A 41 -20.10 3.21 -4.69
C ASP A 41 -20.13 2.99 -3.17
N VAL A 42 -20.25 4.07 -2.42
CA VAL A 42 -20.22 4.04 -0.96
C VAL A 42 -21.35 3.21 -0.34
N PRO A 43 -22.64 3.33 -0.76
CA PRO A 43 -23.72 2.54 -0.17
C PRO A 43 -23.51 1.02 -0.30
N THR A 44 -23.10 0.55 -1.47
CA THR A 44 -22.81 -0.87 -1.71
C THR A 44 -21.69 -1.37 -0.81
N LEU A 45 -20.59 -0.64 -0.73
CA LEU A 45 -19.45 -1.03 0.11
C LEU A 45 -19.78 -1.00 1.61
N VAL A 46 -20.56 -0.03 2.07
CA VAL A 46 -21.07 -0.04 3.46
C VAL A 46 -21.89 -1.30 3.74
N GLY A 47 -22.76 -1.74 2.80
CA GLY A 47 -23.51 -2.99 2.90
C GLY A 47 -22.60 -4.21 3.02
N VAL A 48 -21.59 -4.31 2.13
CA VAL A 48 -20.57 -5.37 2.13
C VAL A 48 -19.84 -5.44 3.46
N PHE A 49 -19.33 -4.30 3.95
CA PHE A 49 -18.56 -4.29 5.20
C PHE A 49 -19.44 -4.49 6.45
N ARG A 50 -20.73 -4.15 6.41
CA ARG A 50 -21.70 -4.55 7.45
C ARG A 50 -21.89 -6.07 7.48
N SER A 51 -22.04 -6.69 6.32
CA SER A 51 -22.13 -8.15 6.22
C SER A 51 -20.87 -8.81 6.78
N ILE A 52 -19.68 -8.34 6.38
CA ILE A 52 -18.41 -8.84 6.90
C ILE A 52 -18.29 -8.66 8.42
N ALA A 53 -18.67 -7.50 8.95
CA ALA A 53 -18.60 -7.19 10.37
C ALA A 53 -19.62 -8.00 11.21
N SER A 54 -20.66 -8.54 10.58
CA SER A 54 -21.66 -9.40 11.24
C SER A 54 -21.20 -10.85 11.40
N ILE A 55 -20.09 -11.24 10.77
CA ILE A 55 -19.52 -12.58 10.91
C ILE A 55 -18.87 -12.70 12.29
N ALA A 56 -19.40 -13.58 13.14
CA ALA A 56 -18.80 -13.84 14.44
C ALA A 56 -17.45 -14.54 14.29
N GLY A 57 -16.44 -14.08 15.02
CA GLY A 57 -15.17 -14.74 15.22
C GLY A 57 -15.07 -15.39 16.59
N ASP A 58 -14.09 -16.26 16.76
CA ASP A 58 -13.76 -16.90 18.05
C ASP A 58 -12.42 -16.36 18.59
N ASP A 59 -12.16 -15.07 18.33
CA ASP A 59 -10.92 -14.38 18.67
C ASP A 59 -11.12 -13.31 19.75
N GLY A 60 -12.33 -13.23 20.32
CA GLY A 60 -12.71 -12.23 21.31
C GLY A 60 -12.99 -10.85 20.77
N ILE A 61 -12.82 -10.62 19.46
CA ILE A 61 -13.13 -9.34 18.82
C ILE A 61 -14.61 -9.31 18.41
N VAL A 62 -15.33 -8.32 18.90
CA VAL A 62 -16.73 -8.08 18.55
C VAL A 62 -16.82 -6.82 17.70
N PHE A 63 -17.12 -6.97 16.42
CA PHE A 63 -17.36 -5.84 15.52
C PHE A 63 -18.78 -5.28 15.73
N ASP A 64 -18.93 -3.98 15.53
CA ASP A 64 -20.23 -3.29 15.55
C ASP A 64 -20.66 -2.99 14.09
N PRO A 65 -21.50 -3.83 13.46
CA PRO A 65 -21.96 -3.61 12.09
C PRO A 65 -22.75 -2.31 11.92
N GLY A 66 -23.41 -1.84 12.98
CA GLY A 66 -24.14 -0.57 12.98
C GLY A 66 -23.23 0.66 12.90
N SER A 67 -21.97 0.51 13.27
CA SER A 67 -20.97 1.59 13.22
C SER A 67 -20.34 1.78 11.84
N VAL A 68 -20.57 0.87 10.89
CA VAL A 68 -19.96 0.93 9.57
C VAL A 68 -20.43 2.17 8.81
N THR A 69 -19.51 3.03 8.48
CA THR A 69 -19.73 4.23 7.65
C THR A 69 -18.77 4.25 6.48
N GLY A 70 -19.13 4.97 5.43
CA GLY A 70 -18.29 5.09 4.23
C GLY A 70 -18.20 6.52 3.74
N ALA A 71 -17.06 6.88 3.18
CA ALA A 71 -16.84 8.18 2.56
C ALA A 71 -15.94 8.03 1.31
N PRO A 72 -16.14 8.88 0.27
CA PRO A 72 -15.27 8.87 -0.89
C PRO A 72 -13.88 9.42 -0.51
N ILE A 73 -12.83 8.77 -1.00
CA ILE A 73 -11.46 9.26 -0.92
C ILE A 73 -11.13 9.94 -2.26
N ARG A 74 -10.79 11.23 -2.21
CA ARG A 74 -10.19 11.91 -3.36
C ARG A 74 -8.70 11.60 -3.39
N LYS A 75 -8.22 10.93 -4.45
CA LYS A 75 -6.79 10.79 -4.72
C LYS A 75 -6.37 11.85 -5.73
N ASP A 76 -5.23 12.49 -5.48
CA ASP A 76 -4.67 13.58 -6.32
C ASP A 76 -4.38 13.16 -7.78
N ALA A 77 -4.49 11.88 -8.11
CA ALA A 77 -4.19 11.30 -9.43
C ALA A 77 -5.44 10.82 -10.20
N GLY A 78 -6.63 11.35 -9.93
CA GLY A 78 -7.82 11.10 -10.77
C GLY A 78 -8.57 9.78 -10.51
N TYR A 79 -8.09 8.90 -9.62
CA TYR A 79 -8.79 7.66 -9.25
C TYR A 79 -9.35 7.80 -7.83
N GLY A 80 -10.68 7.76 -7.74
CA GLY A 80 -11.39 7.75 -6.46
C GLY A 80 -11.20 6.41 -5.73
N GLY A 81 -11.47 6.43 -4.43
CA GLY A 81 -11.58 5.25 -3.59
C GLY A 81 -12.66 5.48 -2.57
N VAL A 82 -12.91 4.48 -1.74
CA VAL A 82 -13.86 4.57 -0.62
C VAL A 82 -13.15 4.22 0.67
N ARG A 83 -13.34 5.05 1.67
CA ARG A 83 -12.92 4.79 3.05
C ARG A 83 -14.10 4.20 3.80
N ILE A 84 -13.85 3.10 4.48
CA ILE A 84 -14.77 2.48 5.42
C ILE A 84 -14.18 2.65 6.82
N ASP A 85 -14.97 3.21 7.72
CA ASP A 85 -14.67 3.30 9.13
C ASP A 85 -15.64 2.39 9.89
N LEU A 86 -15.13 1.60 10.86
CA LEU A 86 -15.92 0.74 11.71
C LEU A 86 -15.32 0.62 13.10
N ARG A 87 -16.15 0.22 14.07
CA ARG A 87 -15.75 -0.01 15.45
C ARG A 87 -15.80 -1.48 15.81
N ALA A 88 -14.93 -1.84 16.74
CA ALA A 88 -14.94 -3.14 17.37
C ALA A 88 -14.63 -2.99 18.87
N ALA A 89 -14.83 -4.05 19.62
CA ALA A 89 -14.43 -4.16 21.01
C ALA A 89 -13.62 -5.45 21.20
N LEU A 90 -12.61 -5.37 22.07
CA LEU A 90 -11.85 -6.51 22.53
C LEU A 90 -11.71 -6.37 24.06
N ASP A 91 -12.32 -7.27 24.83
CA ASP A 91 -12.30 -7.28 26.30
C ASP A 91 -12.57 -5.88 26.92
N GLY A 92 -13.60 -5.20 26.41
CA GLY A 92 -14.00 -3.85 26.83
C GLY A 92 -13.17 -2.70 26.22
N ALA A 93 -12.04 -2.96 25.61
CA ALA A 93 -11.29 -1.96 24.86
C ALA A 93 -12.01 -1.63 23.54
N ARG A 94 -12.12 -0.32 23.24
CA ARG A 94 -12.73 0.16 21.99
C ARG A 94 -11.67 0.27 20.90
N LEU A 95 -11.96 -0.32 19.76
CA LEU A 95 -11.12 -0.29 18.56
C LEU A 95 -11.82 0.52 17.46
N SER A 96 -11.05 1.33 16.76
CA SER A 96 -11.50 2.01 15.54
C SER A 96 -10.65 1.52 14.38
N LEU A 97 -11.29 0.99 13.36
CA LEU A 97 -10.64 0.48 12.16
C LEU A 97 -10.98 1.37 10.98
N GLN A 98 -10.00 1.59 10.14
CA GLN A 98 -10.11 2.32 8.88
C GLN A 98 -9.62 1.43 7.75
N ILE A 99 -10.43 1.32 6.70
CA ILE A 99 -10.12 0.53 5.51
C ILE A 99 -10.24 1.42 4.29
N ASP A 100 -9.16 1.58 3.56
CA ASP A 100 -9.10 2.37 2.33
C ASP A 100 -9.16 1.42 1.11
N ILE A 101 -10.19 1.56 0.30
CA ILE A 101 -10.43 0.70 -0.85
C ILE A 101 -10.18 1.52 -2.11
N GLY A 102 -9.14 1.13 -2.86
CA GLY A 102 -8.90 1.64 -4.21
C GLY A 102 -9.52 0.72 -5.25
N PHE A 103 -9.72 1.21 -6.46
CA PHE A 103 -10.29 0.45 -7.56
C PHE A 103 -9.45 0.61 -8.82
N ARG A 104 -9.56 -0.39 -9.70
CA ARG A 104 -9.02 -0.33 -11.08
C ARG A 104 -7.50 -0.24 -11.20
N ASP A 105 -6.73 -0.50 -10.15
CA ASP A 105 -5.26 -0.59 -10.27
C ASP A 105 -4.87 -1.87 -11.04
N ALA A 106 -3.76 -1.82 -11.77
CA ALA A 106 -3.18 -3.00 -12.41
C ALA A 106 -2.46 -3.86 -11.37
N VAL A 107 -2.63 -5.17 -11.46
CA VAL A 107 -1.95 -6.14 -10.60
C VAL A 107 -1.10 -7.06 -11.48
N THR A 108 0.22 -6.88 -11.44
CA THR A 108 1.19 -7.63 -12.26
C THR A 108 2.42 -7.96 -11.42
N PRO A 109 2.81 -9.24 -11.35
CA PRO A 109 2.10 -10.43 -11.82
C PRO A 109 0.74 -10.65 -11.12
N ALA A 110 0.04 -11.74 -11.42
CA ALA A 110 -1.26 -12.02 -10.80
C ALA A 110 -1.17 -12.07 -9.27
N ALA A 111 -2.25 -11.66 -8.62
CA ALA A 111 -2.39 -11.72 -7.16
C ALA A 111 -2.20 -13.14 -6.63
N GLN A 112 -1.61 -13.26 -5.46
CA GLN A 112 -1.33 -14.54 -4.81
C GLN A 112 -2.28 -14.75 -3.63
N SER A 113 -2.75 -15.99 -3.46
CA SER A 113 -3.39 -16.42 -2.20
C SER A 113 -2.30 -16.74 -1.19
N ILE A 114 -2.38 -16.13 -0.02
CA ILE A 114 -1.35 -16.23 1.03
C ILE A 114 -2.00 -16.50 2.38
N ALA A 115 -1.31 -17.27 3.24
CA ALA A 115 -1.62 -17.33 4.66
C ALA A 115 -1.03 -16.08 5.34
N TYR A 116 -1.90 -15.19 5.84
CA TYR A 116 -1.44 -13.97 6.49
C TYR A 116 -1.03 -14.27 7.95
N PRO A 117 0.16 -13.85 8.40
CA PRO A 117 0.66 -14.20 9.73
C PRO A 117 -0.24 -13.63 10.85
N THR A 118 -0.49 -14.44 11.85
CA THR A 118 -1.23 -14.06 13.05
C THR A 118 -0.28 -13.64 14.17
N LEU A 119 -0.76 -12.82 15.10
CA LEU A 119 0.00 -12.42 16.29
C LEU A 119 -0.03 -13.50 17.37
N LEU A 120 -1.07 -14.32 17.40
CA LEU A 120 -1.28 -15.38 18.39
C LEU A 120 -1.03 -16.73 17.72
N PRO A 121 -0.22 -17.61 18.31
CA PRO A 121 0.18 -18.88 17.71
C PRO A 121 -1.00 -19.85 17.55
N ASP A 122 -2.00 -19.75 18.41
CA ASP A 122 -3.16 -20.68 18.44
C ASP A 122 -4.31 -20.24 17.51
N VAL A 123 -4.16 -19.10 16.85
CA VAL A 123 -5.18 -18.60 15.90
C VAL A 123 -4.81 -19.02 14.48
N PRO A 124 -5.71 -19.69 13.74
CA PRO A 124 -5.42 -20.12 12.38
C PRO A 124 -5.19 -18.90 11.48
N ALA A 125 -4.14 -18.97 10.66
CA ALA A 125 -3.78 -17.91 9.73
C ALA A 125 -4.86 -17.74 8.66
N PRO A 126 -5.44 -16.53 8.49
CA PRO A 126 -6.42 -16.30 7.45
C PRO A 126 -5.79 -16.36 6.07
N THR A 127 -6.46 -16.97 5.11
CA THR A 127 -6.04 -16.96 3.71
C THR A 127 -6.60 -15.71 3.03
N LEU A 128 -5.72 -14.89 2.50
CA LEU A 128 -6.06 -13.64 1.81
C LEU A 128 -5.44 -13.61 0.41
N ARG A 129 -6.06 -12.89 -0.50
CA ARG A 129 -5.45 -12.52 -1.77
C ARG A 129 -4.65 -11.24 -1.56
N ALA A 130 -3.43 -11.18 -2.08
CA ALA A 130 -2.52 -10.07 -1.82
C ALA A 130 -1.78 -9.61 -3.07
N TYR A 131 -1.35 -8.35 -3.06
CA TYR A 131 -0.49 -7.80 -4.08
C TYR A 131 0.87 -8.49 -4.10
N PRO A 132 1.43 -8.76 -5.29
CA PRO A 132 2.85 -9.06 -5.46
C PRO A 132 3.72 -7.85 -5.12
N LYS A 133 4.95 -8.09 -4.67
CA LYS A 133 5.94 -7.03 -4.41
C LYS A 133 6.17 -6.12 -5.63
N ALA A 134 6.22 -6.70 -6.82
CA ALA A 134 6.43 -5.98 -8.06
C ALA A 134 5.34 -4.91 -8.30
N THR A 135 4.07 -5.25 -8.06
CA THR A 135 2.97 -4.28 -8.16
C THR A 135 3.13 -3.12 -7.18
N VAL A 136 3.52 -3.41 -5.92
CA VAL A 136 3.73 -2.35 -4.91
C VAL A 136 4.87 -1.42 -5.30
N VAL A 137 5.98 -1.97 -5.80
CA VAL A 137 7.12 -1.16 -6.29
C VAL A 137 6.68 -0.29 -7.46
N ALA A 138 5.97 -0.86 -8.44
CA ALA A 138 5.50 -0.13 -9.62
C ALA A 138 4.56 1.03 -9.27
N GLU A 139 3.59 0.82 -8.36
CA GLU A 139 2.71 1.88 -7.88
C GLU A 139 3.47 3.03 -7.21
N LYS A 140 4.46 2.70 -6.37
CA LYS A 140 5.26 3.71 -5.67
C LYS A 140 6.22 4.45 -6.61
N LEU A 141 6.84 3.76 -7.55
CA LEU A 141 7.66 4.40 -8.60
C LEU A 141 6.83 5.36 -9.44
N HIS A 142 5.59 4.96 -9.81
CA HIS A 142 4.68 5.85 -10.51
C HIS A 142 4.38 7.13 -9.70
N VAL A 143 4.05 7.00 -8.41
CA VAL A 143 3.77 8.15 -7.53
C VAL A 143 4.99 9.08 -7.42
N VAL A 144 6.18 8.53 -7.23
CA VAL A 144 7.44 9.31 -7.16
C VAL A 144 7.70 10.04 -8.48
N THR A 145 7.40 9.39 -9.61
CA THR A 145 7.57 9.98 -10.95
C THR A 145 6.61 11.15 -11.17
N VAL A 146 5.33 10.94 -10.90
CA VAL A 146 4.27 11.92 -11.24
C VAL A 146 4.29 13.12 -10.29
N LEU A 147 4.47 12.90 -9.01
CA LEU A 147 4.45 13.99 -8.03
C LEU A 147 5.75 14.82 -8.01
N GLY A 148 6.88 14.24 -8.40
CA GLY A 148 8.16 14.97 -8.48
C GLY A 148 8.42 15.81 -7.24
N MET A 149 8.74 17.11 -7.41
CA MET A 149 9.01 18.04 -6.30
C MET A 149 7.79 18.32 -5.40
N THR A 150 6.56 18.09 -5.84
CA THR A 150 5.39 18.25 -4.98
C THR A 150 5.15 17.06 -4.05
N ASN A 151 5.91 15.96 -4.22
CA ASN A 151 5.75 14.75 -3.43
C ASN A 151 6.11 14.97 -1.96
N THR A 152 5.13 14.80 -1.08
CA THR A 152 5.28 14.83 0.39
C THR A 152 5.19 13.43 1.02
N ARG A 153 5.01 12.39 0.19
CA ARG A 153 4.77 11.01 0.62
C ARG A 153 6.08 10.28 0.94
N MET A 154 6.79 10.72 1.97
CA MET A 154 8.08 10.15 2.38
C MET A 154 8.00 8.65 2.67
N LYS A 155 6.82 8.16 3.05
CA LYS A 155 6.57 6.72 3.23
C LYS A 155 6.84 5.90 1.96
N ASP A 156 6.59 6.47 0.76
CA ASP A 156 6.80 5.72 -0.48
C ASP A 156 8.29 5.56 -0.81
N PHE A 157 9.11 6.55 -0.48
CA PHE A 157 10.57 6.43 -0.59
C PHE A 157 11.15 5.41 0.38
N PHE A 158 10.68 5.42 1.63
CA PHE A 158 11.09 4.45 2.64
C PHE A 158 10.73 3.01 2.23
N ASP A 159 9.47 2.81 1.84
CA ASP A 159 8.97 1.50 1.42
C ASP A 159 9.71 0.99 0.17
N LEU A 160 9.97 1.86 -0.83
CA LEU A 160 10.75 1.51 -2.02
C LEU A 160 12.18 1.08 -1.69
N ALA A 161 12.86 1.83 -0.81
CA ALA A 161 14.23 1.50 -0.42
C ALA A 161 14.31 0.11 0.21
N LEU A 162 13.35 -0.24 1.08
CA LEU A 162 13.27 -1.57 1.69
C LEU A 162 12.99 -2.65 0.65
N LEU A 163 11.96 -2.46 -0.17
CA LEU A 163 11.55 -3.46 -1.17
C LEU A 163 12.63 -3.73 -2.22
N LEU A 164 13.41 -2.70 -2.58
CA LEU A 164 14.45 -2.81 -3.59
C LEU A 164 15.80 -3.30 -3.03
N ARG A 165 16.02 -3.18 -1.71
CA ARG A 165 17.22 -3.67 -1.05
C ARG A 165 17.14 -5.16 -0.71
N ASP A 166 16.06 -5.56 -0.02
CA ASP A 166 16.02 -6.83 0.70
C ASP A 166 15.24 -7.94 -0.04
N ALA A 167 14.36 -7.58 -0.95
CA ALA A 167 13.47 -8.55 -1.54
C ALA A 167 13.15 -8.20 -2.99
N VAL A 168 14.17 -8.25 -3.79
CA VAL A 168 14.07 -7.87 -5.20
C VAL A 168 13.14 -8.84 -5.93
N PRO A 169 12.00 -8.35 -6.46
CA PRO A 169 11.24 -9.14 -7.42
C PRO A 169 12.13 -9.45 -8.63
N ASP A 170 11.83 -10.54 -9.34
CA ASP A 170 12.42 -10.80 -10.65
C ASP A 170 12.33 -9.57 -11.55
N ASP A 171 13.43 -9.23 -12.21
CA ASP A 171 13.57 -8.01 -13.01
C ASP A 171 12.51 -7.92 -14.11
N THR A 172 12.22 -9.04 -14.74
CA THR A 172 11.21 -9.15 -15.80
C THR A 172 9.82 -8.86 -15.23
N GLN A 173 9.47 -9.47 -14.11
CA GLN A 173 8.19 -9.23 -13.45
C GLN A 173 8.05 -7.77 -12.99
N LEU A 174 9.13 -7.19 -12.48
CA LEU A 174 9.10 -5.80 -12.03
C LEU A 174 8.96 -4.83 -13.20
N GLN A 175 9.65 -5.06 -14.31
CA GLN A 175 9.50 -4.28 -15.53
C GLN A 175 8.07 -4.35 -16.07
N GLN A 176 7.51 -5.55 -16.17
CA GLN A 176 6.11 -5.75 -16.58
C GLN A 176 5.12 -5.03 -15.66
N ALA A 177 5.35 -5.07 -14.33
CA ALA A 177 4.50 -4.37 -13.37
C ALA A 177 4.57 -2.85 -13.53
N VAL A 178 5.77 -2.28 -13.78
CA VAL A 178 5.96 -0.85 -14.05
C VAL A 178 5.21 -0.46 -15.33
N GLU A 179 5.41 -1.18 -16.42
CA GLU A 179 4.75 -0.91 -17.70
C GLU A 179 3.22 -0.98 -17.55
N ALA A 180 2.69 -2.03 -16.92
CA ALA A 180 1.26 -2.19 -16.69
C ALA A 180 0.66 -1.08 -15.81
N THR A 181 1.38 -0.65 -14.76
CA THR A 181 0.92 0.42 -13.86
C THR A 181 0.88 1.77 -14.58
N PHE A 182 1.93 2.11 -15.34
CA PHE A 182 1.99 3.37 -16.08
C PHE A 182 0.93 3.41 -17.19
N ALA A 183 0.78 2.31 -17.94
CA ALA A 183 -0.25 2.18 -18.98
C ALA A 183 -1.66 2.30 -18.38
N ARG A 184 -1.94 1.59 -17.27
CA ARG A 184 -3.23 1.64 -16.58
C ARG A 184 -3.58 3.04 -16.10
N ARG A 185 -2.59 3.80 -15.64
CA ARG A 185 -2.75 5.17 -15.16
C ARG A 185 -2.60 6.22 -16.25
N GLN A 186 -2.54 5.78 -17.52
CA GLN A 186 -2.41 6.66 -18.69
C GLN A 186 -1.25 7.66 -18.56
N THR A 187 -0.18 7.24 -17.95
CA THR A 187 1.03 8.02 -17.75
C THR A 187 2.13 7.45 -18.64
N PRO A 188 2.77 8.23 -19.52
CA PRO A 188 3.90 7.73 -20.30
C PRO A 188 5.07 7.38 -19.41
N LEU A 189 5.81 6.34 -19.76
CA LEU A 189 7.09 6.06 -19.11
C LEU A 189 8.04 7.23 -19.38
N PRO A 190 8.75 7.74 -18.36
CA PRO A 190 9.61 8.89 -18.51
C PRO A 190 10.81 8.58 -19.41
N SER A 191 11.17 9.52 -20.29
CA SER A 191 12.38 9.47 -21.14
C SER A 191 13.63 9.92 -20.40
N ASN A 192 13.48 10.64 -19.30
CA ASN A 192 14.56 11.10 -18.42
C ASN A 192 14.30 10.65 -16.98
N MET A 193 15.37 10.62 -16.17
CA MET A 193 15.24 10.30 -14.75
C MET A 193 14.24 11.27 -14.09
N PRO A 194 13.20 10.76 -13.42
CA PRO A 194 12.21 11.60 -12.76
C PRO A 194 12.85 12.51 -11.71
N ILE A 195 12.39 13.74 -11.61
CA ILE A 195 12.91 14.69 -10.63
C ILE A 195 12.79 14.20 -9.19
N GLY A 196 11.77 13.40 -8.87
CA GLY A 196 11.63 12.75 -7.56
C GLY A 196 12.74 11.74 -7.22
N LEU A 197 13.56 11.33 -8.23
CA LEU A 197 14.73 10.48 -8.08
C LEU A 197 16.04 11.21 -8.41
N SER A 198 16.03 12.56 -8.50
CA SER A 198 17.18 13.38 -8.78
C SER A 198 17.93 13.80 -7.51
N ASP A 199 19.13 14.31 -7.70
CA ASP A 199 19.91 14.91 -6.62
C ASP A 199 19.28 16.22 -6.13
N ASP A 200 18.58 16.97 -7.01
CA ASP A 200 17.83 18.17 -6.63
C ASP A 200 16.75 17.85 -5.59
N PHE A 201 16.00 16.76 -5.80
CA PHE A 201 15.01 16.30 -4.80
C PHE A 201 15.69 15.88 -3.49
N ALA A 202 16.76 15.10 -3.58
CA ALA A 202 17.47 14.56 -2.43
C ALA A 202 18.13 15.64 -1.54
N HIS A 203 18.60 16.72 -2.15
CA HIS A 203 19.30 17.80 -1.45
C HIS A 203 18.38 18.99 -1.11
N ASP A 204 17.13 19.00 -1.58
CA ASP A 204 16.18 20.06 -1.26
C ASP A 204 15.94 20.17 0.25
N PRO A 205 16.10 21.35 0.86
CA PRO A 205 16.00 21.53 2.31
C PRO A 205 14.61 21.16 2.87
N VAL A 206 13.54 21.40 2.08
CA VAL A 206 12.16 21.07 2.47
C VAL A 206 11.97 19.56 2.47
N LYS A 207 12.48 18.85 1.44
CA LYS A 207 12.41 17.38 1.35
C LYS A 207 13.18 16.71 2.47
N ARG A 208 14.37 17.19 2.76
CA ARG A 208 15.16 16.68 3.90
C ARG A 208 14.46 16.92 5.25
N THR A 209 13.78 18.04 5.40
CA THR A 209 13.00 18.33 6.61
C THR A 209 11.78 17.40 6.70
N GLN A 210 11.02 17.22 5.60
CA GLN A 210 9.91 16.28 5.53
C GLN A 210 10.35 14.84 5.82
N TRP A 211 11.50 14.43 5.29
CA TRP A 211 12.08 13.11 5.53
C TRP A 211 12.43 12.88 6.99
N ARG A 212 13.15 13.81 7.62
CA ARG A 212 13.46 13.72 9.05
C ARG A 212 12.21 13.69 9.93
N ALA A 213 11.23 14.52 9.61
CA ALA A 213 9.95 14.53 10.32
C ALA A 213 9.21 13.19 10.18
N PHE A 214 9.25 12.58 9.00
CA PHE A 214 8.69 11.25 8.76
C PHE A 214 9.40 10.18 9.60
N LEU A 215 10.73 10.12 9.60
CA LEU A 215 11.49 9.16 10.39
C LEU A 215 11.20 9.32 11.89
N ASN A 216 11.27 10.53 12.41
CA ASN A 216 11.05 10.83 13.82
C ASN A 216 9.60 10.47 14.26
N LYS A 217 8.60 10.86 13.47
CA LYS A 217 7.20 10.54 13.76
C LYS A 217 6.94 9.04 13.86
N ASN A 218 7.63 8.25 13.07
CA ASN A 218 7.46 6.80 13.01
C ASN A 218 8.49 6.05 13.87
N ARG A 219 9.36 6.74 14.59
CA ARG A 219 10.44 6.17 15.43
C ARG A 219 11.34 5.22 14.65
N LEU A 220 11.68 5.62 13.42
CA LEU A 220 12.56 4.88 12.53
C LEU A 220 14.01 5.30 12.73
N GLU A 221 14.93 4.37 12.46
CA GLU A 221 16.36 4.67 12.51
C GLU A 221 16.72 5.79 11.53
N PRO A 222 17.65 6.67 11.90
CA PRO A 222 18.13 7.73 11.03
C PRO A 222 18.68 7.18 9.70
N MET A 223 18.21 7.77 8.60
CA MET A 223 18.57 7.37 7.25
C MET A 223 18.68 8.63 6.38
N ASP A 224 19.73 8.73 5.57
CA ASP A 224 19.88 9.89 4.67
C ASP A 224 18.97 9.77 3.44
N LEU A 225 18.25 10.84 3.11
CA LEU A 225 17.35 10.86 1.96
C LEU A 225 18.12 10.68 0.63
N GLY A 226 19.35 11.22 0.53
CA GLY A 226 20.19 11.06 -0.65
C GLY A 226 20.57 9.60 -0.90
N ASP A 227 20.87 8.85 0.16
CA ASP A 227 21.18 7.41 0.04
C ASP A 227 19.94 6.62 -0.41
N VAL A 228 18.78 6.95 0.14
CA VAL A 228 17.51 6.35 -0.26
C VAL A 228 17.19 6.61 -1.73
N VAL A 229 17.25 7.87 -2.16
CA VAL A 229 16.99 8.26 -3.55
C VAL A 229 18.01 7.59 -4.50
N ARG A 230 19.29 7.54 -4.11
CA ARG A 230 20.35 6.90 -4.89
C ARG A 230 20.10 5.40 -5.08
N THR A 231 19.69 4.71 -4.01
CA THR A 231 19.35 3.27 -4.06
C THR A 231 18.19 3.01 -5.01
N ILE A 232 17.11 3.79 -4.89
CA ILE A 232 15.94 3.67 -5.76
C ILE A 232 16.29 3.96 -7.21
N ARG A 233 17.04 5.05 -7.45
CA ARG A 233 17.51 5.48 -8.78
C ARG A 233 18.38 4.42 -9.46
N ALA A 234 19.34 3.86 -8.75
CA ALA A 234 20.23 2.84 -9.28
C ALA A 234 19.44 1.60 -9.72
N ARG A 235 18.47 1.17 -8.89
CA ARG A 235 17.65 0.01 -9.19
C ARG A 235 16.68 0.28 -10.35
N ALA A 236 16.05 1.45 -10.38
CA ALA A 236 15.19 1.87 -11.49
C ALA A 236 15.97 1.88 -12.82
N ALA A 237 17.21 2.35 -12.81
CA ALA A 237 18.07 2.36 -14.01
C ALA A 237 18.38 0.94 -14.53
N GLN A 238 18.60 -0.04 -13.64
CA GLN A 238 18.78 -1.45 -14.01
C GLN A 238 17.56 -2.05 -14.71
N LEU A 239 16.38 -1.57 -14.35
CA LEU A 239 15.10 -1.97 -14.95
C LEU A 239 14.80 -1.25 -16.29
N GLY A 240 15.76 -0.48 -16.82
CA GLY A 240 15.54 0.33 -18.02
C GLY A 240 14.62 1.52 -17.80
N PHE A 241 14.57 2.06 -16.58
CA PHE A 241 13.81 3.23 -16.20
C PHE A 241 14.78 4.41 -15.90
N PRO A 242 14.79 5.52 -16.65
CA PRO A 242 13.86 5.89 -17.72
C PRO A 242 14.06 5.08 -19.00
N ARG A 243 13.00 4.97 -19.82
CA ARG A 243 13.06 4.31 -21.12
C ARG A 243 13.86 5.17 -22.09
N ARG A 244 14.94 4.62 -22.67
CA ARG A 244 15.73 5.27 -23.73
C ARG A 244 15.00 5.20 -25.07
#